data_754f5ebe741ca0b83de603e24384c96c
#
_entry.id   754f5ebe741ca0b83de603e24384c96c
#
_cell.length_a   1.000
_cell.length_b   1.000
_cell.length_c   1.000
_cell.angle_alpha   90.00
_cell.angle_beta   90.00
_cell.angle_gamma   90.00
#
_symmetry.space_group_name_H-M   'P 1'
#
loop_
_entity.id
_entity.type
_entity.pdbx_description
1 polymer ?
#
loop_
_entity_poly.entity_id
_entity_poly.type
_entity_poly.pdbx_seq_one_letter_code
_entity_poly.pdbx_strand_id
1 'polypeptide(L)'
;MIVDTGQAFIEEVNLGIKGANYGWGNREGTWLIDERNENVLFPLPKDDAKYGYTYPVAQYSHHVPKNYPGFYGIAITGGYVYQGKAIPELVGQYIFADFGFGRALFSCTCYQACKW
;
A
#
# COMPACT_ATOMS: atom_id res chain seq x y z
N MET A 1 4.61 3.23 -10.52
CA MET A 1 3.95 2.82 -9.27
C MET A 1 2.46 2.92 -9.48
N ILE A 2 1.70 2.05 -8.83
CA ILE A 2 0.24 2.06 -8.79
C ILE A 2 -0.13 2.16 -7.31
N VAL A 3 -1.03 3.08 -6.96
CA VAL A 3 -1.65 3.10 -5.64
C VAL A 3 -3.04 2.48 -5.76
N ASP A 4 -3.42 1.70 -4.77
CA ASP A 4 -4.73 1.05 -4.70
C ASP A 4 -5.35 1.34 -3.34
N THR A 5 -6.51 1.96 -3.38
CA THR A 5 -7.24 2.31 -2.16
C THR A 5 -7.97 1.08 -1.67
N GLY A 6 -7.64 0.67 -0.45
CA GLY A 6 -8.29 -0.46 0.19
C GLY A 6 -9.77 -0.23 0.41
N GLN A 7 -10.54 -1.30 0.32
CA GLN A 7 -11.99 -1.21 0.52
C GLN A 7 -12.32 -0.90 1.98
N ALA A 8 -11.65 -1.54 2.92
CA ALA A 8 -11.99 -1.44 4.33
C ALA A 8 -10.81 -1.27 5.28
N PHE A 9 -9.61 -1.75 4.92
CA PHE A 9 -8.53 -1.91 5.90
C PHE A 9 -7.15 -1.48 5.46
N ILE A 10 -6.75 -1.74 4.20
CA ILE A 10 -5.34 -1.66 3.80
C ILE A 10 -5.18 -0.84 2.52
N GLU A 11 -4.41 0.21 2.61
CA GLU A 11 -3.95 1.00 1.48
C GLU A 11 -2.66 0.40 0.89
N GLU A 12 -2.50 0.44 -0.43
CA GLU A 12 -1.41 -0.25 -1.12
C GLU A 12 -0.61 0.65 -2.05
N VAL A 13 0.68 0.42 -2.10
CA VAL A 13 1.57 0.90 -3.15
C VAL A 13 2.14 -0.30 -3.89
N ASN A 14 1.80 -0.41 -5.15
CA ASN A 14 2.18 -1.52 -6.01
C ASN A 14 3.22 -1.12 -7.06
N LEU A 15 4.14 -2.03 -7.37
CA LEU A 15 4.98 -1.89 -8.56
C LEU A 15 4.14 -2.28 -9.79
N GLY A 16 3.99 -1.35 -10.73
CA GLY A 16 3.23 -1.60 -11.97
C GLY A 16 3.95 -2.60 -12.86
N ILE A 17 3.43 -3.81 -12.96
CA ILE A 17 3.95 -4.91 -13.80
C ILE A 17 2.88 -5.30 -14.80
N LYS A 18 3.26 -5.35 -16.09
CA LYS A 18 2.34 -5.73 -17.16
C LYS A 18 1.77 -7.12 -16.94
N GLY A 19 0.46 -7.23 -16.89
CA GLY A 19 -0.25 -8.50 -16.72
C GLY A 19 -0.25 -9.05 -15.29
N ALA A 20 0.27 -8.33 -14.31
CA ALA A 20 0.21 -8.73 -12.91
C ALA A 20 -1.24 -8.74 -12.40
N ASN A 21 -1.52 -9.70 -11.53
CA ASN A 21 -2.76 -9.78 -10.78
C ASN A 21 -2.49 -9.38 -9.32
N TYR A 22 -3.01 -8.25 -8.88
CA TYR A 22 -2.82 -7.71 -7.54
C TYR A 22 -3.83 -8.27 -6.51
N GLY A 23 -4.68 -9.21 -6.92
CA GLY A 23 -5.53 -9.97 -6.02
C GLY A 23 -6.86 -9.32 -5.66
N TRP A 24 -7.23 -8.20 -6.29
CA TRP A 24 -8.50 -7.55 -6.02
C TRP A 24 -9.68 -8.53 -5.95
N GLY A 25 -10.56 -8.30 -4.97
CA GLY A 25 -11.69 -9.15 -4.62
C GLY A 25 -11.35 -10.28 -3.64
N ASN A 26 -10.09 -10.73 -3.60
CA ASN A 26 -9.66 -11.82 -2.71
C ASN A 26 -8.54 -11.41 -1.74
N ARG A 27 -7.88 -10.31 -2.05
CA ARG A 27 -6.77 -9.78 -1.25
C ARG A 27 -6.95 -8.29 -1.03
N GLU A 28 -6.56 -7.86 0.14
CA GLU A 28 -6.38 -6.46 0.49
C GLU A 28 -5.02 -6.35 1.19
N GLY A 29 -4.06 -5.75 0.52
CA GLY A 29 -2.66 -5.87 0.91
C GLY A 29 -2.18 -7.32 0.95
N THR A 30 -1.44 -7.65 1.99
CA THR A 30 -0.98 -9.01 2.27
C THR A 30 -1.95 -9.78 3.17
N TRP A 31 -3.26 -9.57 2.95
CA TRP A 31 -4.33 -10.23 3.72
C TRP A 31 -5.38 -10.81 2.79
N LEU A 32 -6.05 -11.85 3.26
CA LEU A 32 -7.23 -12.40 2.60
C LEU A 32 -8.47 -11.66 3.10
N ILE A 33 -9.30 -11.21 2.17
CA ILE A 33 -10.62 -10.64 2.47
C ILE A 33 -11.70 -11.70 2.25
N ASP A 34 -12.70 -11.74 3.11
CA ASP A 34 -13.87 -12.60 2.92
C ASP A 34 -14.93 -11.82 2.14
N GLU A 35 -15.23 -12.23 0.92
CA GLU A 35 -16.26 -11.61 0.07
C GLU A 35 -17.65 -11.55 0.72
N ARG A 36 -17.91 -12.42 1.69
CA ARG A 36 -19.17 -12.47 2.43
C ARG A 36 -19.18 -11.57 3.66
N ASN A 37 -18.01 -11.16 4.11
CA ASN A 37 -17.83 -10.30 5.28
C ASN A 37 -16.61 -9.40 5.08
N GLU A 38 -16.81 -8.36 4.32
CA GLU A 38 -15.79 -7.36 3.96
C GLU A 38 -15.20 -6.59 5.16
N ASN A 39 -15.64 -6.89 6.36
CA ASN A 39 -15.17 -6.26 7.59
C ASN A 39 -14.15 -7.10 8.36
N VAL A 40 -13.64 -8.17 7.77
CA VAL A 40 -12.67 -9.05 8.43
C VAL A 40 -11.55 -9.43 7.48
N LEU A 41 -10.32 -9.23 7.96
CA LEU A 41 -9.11 -9.71 7.29
C LEU A 41 -8.62 -11.01 7.93
N PHE A 42 -8.16 -11.91 7.09
CA PHE A 42 -7.55 -13.17 7.52
C PHE A 42 -6.10 -13.26 7.05
N PRO A 43 -5.23 -13.94 7.80
CA PRO A 43 -3.88 -14.23 7.33
C PRO A 43 -3.90 -14.97 5.99
N LEU A 44 -2.88 -14.75 5.18
CA LEU A 44 -2.73 -15.49 3.92
C LEU A 44 -2.63 -17.00 4.17
N PRO A 45 -3.22 -17.84 3.31
CA PRO A 45 -3.05 -19.28 3.36
C PRO A 45 -1.57 -19.66 3.24
N LYS A 46 -1.16 -20.77 3.85
CA LYS A 46 0.23 -21.24 3.76
C LYS A 46 0.69 -21.54 2.33
N ASP A 47 -0.25 -21.87 1.47
CA ASP A 47 -0.04 -22.20 0.06
C ASP A 47 -0.44 -21.04 -0.89
N ASP A 48 -0.44 -19.82 -0.39
CA ASP A 48 -0.91 -18.63 -1.10
C ASP A 48 -0.19 -18.40 -2.44
N ALA A 49 1.09 -18.76 -2.52
CA ALA A 49 1.88 -18.63 -3.74
C ALA A 49 1.26 -19.32 -4.97
N LYS A 50 0.40 -20.31 -4.78
CA LYS A 50 -0.28 -21.02 -5.88
C LYS A 50 -1.23 -20.14 -6.69
N TYR A 51 -1.71 -19.05 -6.10
CA TYR A 51 -2.63 -18.13 -6.77
C TYR A 51 -1.92 -17.12 -7.69
N GLY A 52 -0.60 -17.00 -7.56
CA GLY A 52 0.20 -16.12 -8.42
C GLY A 52 -0.09 -14.63 -8.30
N TYR A 53 -0.58 -14.19 -7.16
CA TYR A 53 -0.81 -12.77 -6.91
C TYR A 53 0.50 -12.01 -6.76
N THR A 54 0.48 -10.75 -7.18
CA THR A 54 1.56 -9.78 -6.97
C THR A 54 1.20 -8.90 -5.79
N TYR A 55 2.04 -8.89 -4.77
CA TYR A 55 1.79 -8.15 -3.55
C TYR A 55 2.40 -6.74 -3.57
N PRO A 56 1.84 -5.80 -2.77
CA PRO A 56 2.33 -4.45 -2.70
C PRO A 56 3.77 -4.38 -2.18
N VAL A 57 4.50 -3.36 -2.62
CA VAL A 57 5.84 -3.02 -2.10
C VAL A 57 5.76 -2.23 -0.81
N ALA A 58 4.60 -1.63 -0.53
CA ALA A 58 4.26 -1.00 0.74
C ALA A 58 2.77 -1.05 0.97
N GLN A 59 2.39 -1.07 2.24
CA GLN A 59 0.99 -1.03 2.64
C GLN A 59 0.86 -0.41 4.03
N TYR A 60 -0.30 0.16 4.33
CA TYR A 60 -0.62 0.66 5.66
C TYR A 60 -2.10 0.46 5.97
N SER A 61 -2.44 0.47 7.26
CA SER A 61 -3.78 0.15 7.73
C SER A 61 -4.62 1.38 8.02
N HIS A 62 -5.95 1.26 7.83
CA HIS A 62 -6.93 2.23 8.33
C HIS A 62 -7.06 2.16 9.86
N HIS A 63 -6.94 0.98 10.43
CA HIS A 63 -7.17 0.70 11.84
C HIS A 63 -5.89 0.26 12.52
N VAL A 64 -5.46 1.05 13.48
CA VAL A 64 -4.25 0.77 14.26
C VAL A 64 -4.53 0.88 15.75
N PRO A 65 -3.77 0.16 16.59
CA PRO A 65 -3.85 0.30 18.04
C PRO A 65 -3.57 1.74 18.48
N LYS A 66 -4.15 2.14 19.61
CA LYS A 66 -3.83 3.42 20.25
C LYS A 66 -2.33 3.51 20.49
N ASN A 67 -1.75 4.66 20.14
CA ASN A 67 -0.30 4.92 20.22
C ASN A 67 0.56 4.08 19.27
N TYR A 68 0.00 3.63 18.16
CA TYR A 68 0.78 2.99 17.09
C TYR A 68 1.86 3.93 16.58
N PRO A 69 3.13 3.50 16.57
CA PRO A 69 4.25 4.36 16.19
C PRO A 69 4.45 4.48 14.68
N GLY A 70 3.77 3.62 13.91
CA GLY A 70 3.86 3.56 12.45
C GLY A 70 2.89 4.52 11.77
N PHE A 71 2.95 4.49 10.46
CA PHE A 71 2.02 5.24 9.64
C PHE A 71 0.68 4.51 9.51
N TYR A 72 -0.39 5.27 9.41
CA TYR A 72 -1.73 4.81 9.11
C TYR A 72 -2.52 5.91 8.39
N GLY A 73 -3.54 5.53 7.67
CA GLY A 73 -4.37 6.46 6.91
C GLY A 73 -5.67 5.81 6.50
N ILE A 74 -6.46 6.45 5.66
CA ILE A 74 -7.77 5.96 5.25
C ILE A 74 -8.03 6.02 3.74
N ALA A 75 -7.20 6.73 2.97
CA ALA A 75 -7.34 6.79 1.52
C ALA A 75 -6.06 7.30 0.87
N ILE A 76 -5.32 6.39 0.29
CA ILE A 76 -4.10 6.72 -0.45
C ILE A 76 -4.43 7.53 -1.70
N THR A 77 -3.65 8.56 -1.97
CA THR A 77 -3.68 9.27 -3.25
C THR A 77 -2.42 8.99 -4.04
N GLY A 78 -2.54 8.98 -5.36
CA GLY A 78 -1.40 8.80 -6.26
C GLY A 78 -0.38 9.93 -6.12
N GLY A 79 0.77 9.72 -6.73
CA GLY A 79 1.88 10.65 -6.64
C GLY A 79 2.87 10.52 -7.78
N TYR A 80 4.10 10.96 -7.54
CA TYR A 80 5.14 11.03 -8.55
C TYR A 80 6.49 10.60 -8.01
N VAL A 81 7.35 10.11 -8.88
CA VAL A 81 8.77 9.94 -8.57
C VAL A 81 9.41 11.33 -8.53
N TYR A 82 9.96 11.71 -7.38
CA TYR A 82 10.57 13.01 -7.20
C TYR A 82 11.88 13.12 -8.00
N GLN A 83 11.95 14.13 -8.85
CA GLN A 83 13.11 14.44 -9.68
C GLN A 83 13.59 15.91 -9.47
N GLY A 84 13.05 16.58 -8.49
CA GLY A 84 13.42 17.95 -8.16
C GLY A 84 14.80 18.05 -7.52
N LYS A 85 15.33 19.29 -7.46
CA LYS A 85 16.63 19.59 -6.87
C LYS A 85 16.52 20.19 -5.45
N ALA A 86 15.31 20.59 -5.04
CA ALA A 86 15.10 21.29 -3.77
C ALA A 86 15.31 20.39 -2.54
N ILE A 87 15.03 19.08 -2.67
CA ILE A 87 15.17 18.10 -1.59
C ILE A 87 15.93 16.90 -2.15
N PRO A 88 17.27 16.93 -2.10
CA PRO A 88 18.11 15.89 -2.72
C PRO A 88 17.84 14.48 -2.19
N GLU A 89 17.45 14.35 -0.91
CA GLU A 89 17.17 13.08 -0.24
C GLU A 89 15.95 12.36 -0.82
N LEU A 90 15.06 13.09 -1.50
CA LEU A 90 13.86 12.54 -2.12
C LEU A 90 14.06 12.11 -3.58
N VAL A 91 15.19 12.45 -4.19
CA VAL A 91 15.43 12.12 -5.60
C VAL A 91 15.33 10.61 -5.84
N GLY A 92 14.47 10.22 -6.80
CA GLY A 92 14.20 8.83 -7.15
C GLY A 92 13.18 8.14 -6.23
N GLN A 93 12.65 8.84 -5.24
CA GLN A 93 11.60 8.29 -4.38
C GLN A 93 10.21 8.56 -4.94
N TYR A 94 9.33 7.60 -4.83
CA TYR A 94 7.91 7.79 -5.14
C TYR A 94 7.23 8.47 -3.96
N ILE A 95 6.68 9.66 -4.20
CA ILE A 95 6.00 10.47 -3.19
C ILE A 95 4.50 10.31 -3.39
N PHE A 96 3.80 9.95 -2.33
CA PHE A 96 2.34 9.80 -2.30
C PHE A 96 1.77 10.42 -1.02
N ALA A 97 0.46 10.53 -0.91
CA ALA A 97 -0.21 11.13 0.23
C ALA A 97 -1.42 10.32 0.66
N ASP A 98 -1.91 10.56 1.86
CA ASP A 98 -3.21 10.08 2.33
C ASP A 98 -4.20 11.24 2.38
N PHE A 99 -5.39 11.03 1.81
CA PHE A 99 -6.43 12.05 1.75
C PHE A 99 -7.09 12.30 3.11
N GLY A 100 -7.22 11.26 3.93
CA GLY A 100 -8.08 11.29 5.11
C GLY A 100 -7.56 12.15 6.26
N PHE A 101 -6.25 12.26 6.41
CA PHE A 101 -5.64 13.00 7.51
C PHE A 101 -4.99 14.32 7.11
N GLY A 102 -5.06 14.69 5.84
CA GLY A 102 -4.42 15.91 5.34
C GLY A 102 -2.91 15.94 5.60
N ARG A 103 -2.31 14.82 5.89
CA ARG A 103 -0.88 14.67 6.16
C ARG A 103 -0.17 14.24 4.90
N ALA A 104 0.80 15.03 4.55
CA ALA A 104 1.56 14.83 3.34
C ALA A 104 2.67 13.80 3.52
N LEU A 105 2.96 13.13 2.46
CA LEU A 105 4.23 12.75 1.90
C LEU A 105 4.94 11.59 2.60
N PHE A 106 4.69 10.44 2.04
CA PHE A 106 5.51 9.25 2.26
C PHE A 106 6.35 9.01 1.03
N SER A 107 7.54 8.48 1.23
CA SER A 107 8.43 8.18 0.14
C SER A 107 8.76 6.69 0.11
N CYS A 108 8.77 6.16 -1.10
CA CYS A 108 9.09 4.78 -1.37
C CYS A 108 10.13 4.72 -2.50
N THR A 109 11.24 4.03 -2.27
CA THR A 109 12.19 3.77 -3.35
C THR A 109 11.68 2.64 -4.23
N CYS A 110 11.76 2.80 -5.54
CA CYS A 110 11.28 1.82 -6.53
C CYS A 110 11.94 0.43 -6.43
N TYR A 111 12.94 0.25 -5.57
CA TYR A 111 13.72 -0.97 -5.43
C TYR A 111 13.93 -1.45 -3.98
N GLN A 112 13.38 -0.75 -3.00
CA GLN A 112 13.51 -1.11 -1.58
C GLN A 112 12.21 -0.82 -0.85
N ALA A 113 11.98 -1.53 0.25
CA ALA A 113 10.81 -1.30 1.11
C ALA A 113 10.66 0.19 1.45
N CYS A 114 9.42 0.66 1.44
CA CYS A 114 9.11 2.03 1.79
C CYS A 114 9.62 2.36 3.20
N LYS A 115 10.23 3.53 3.34
CA LYS A 115 10.60 4.08 4.64
C LYS A 115 9.46 4.99 5.12
N TRP A 116 8.97 4.71 6.29
CA TRP A 116 7.95 5.48 7.01
C TRP A 116 8.59 6.50 7.94
#